data_693dfa14a41d10e4d0d024685b3ac499
#
_entry.id   693dfa14a41d10e4d0d024685b3ac499
#
_cell.length_a   1.000
_cell.length_b   1.000
_cell.length_c   1.000
_cell.angle_alpha   90.00
_cell.angle_beta   90.00
_cell.angle_gamma   90.00
#
_symmetry.space_group_name_H-M   'P 1'
#
loop_
_entity.id
_entity.type
_entity.pdbx_description
1 polymer ?
#
loop_
_entity_poly.entity_id
_entity_poly.type
_entity_poly.pdbx_seq_one_letter_code
_entity_poly.pdbx_strand_id
1 'polypeptide(L)'
;RIGAVAFIHRFGSSLNEHVHFHCCVIDGVFESTADTDNAPKEAPSVSFHAALELDAAAFADVQARVRTRVLSTFVRRDLIDKDDAAEMRAWAHDGGFSVDGSVRIEGADRIGLERLLRYCARPPFALEHLHQRDAEHLVYRNPKPVRGTAPGTRPAALVLTPLELITKIAALVPPPRAHRHRYY
;
A
#
# COMPACT_ATOMS: atom_id res chain seq x y z
N ARG A 1 -11.25 17.44 -8.16
CA ARG A 1 -10.05 16.57 -8.21
C ARG A 1 -9.92 15.82 -6.90
N ILE A 2 -9.50 14.58 -6.97
CA ILE A 2 -9.21 13.76 -5.78
C ILE A 2 -7.71 13.91 -5.48
N GLY A 3 -7.35 14.25 -4.25
CA GLY A 3 -5.96 14.29 -3.81
C GLY A 3 -5.61 12.96 -3.14
N ALA A 4 -4.73 12.19 -3.77
CA ALA A 4 -4.27 10.94 -3.19
C ALA A 4 -2.82 10.64 -3.55
N VAL A 5 -2.12 9.92 -2.68
CA VAL A 5 -0.81 9.34 -2.98
C VAL A 5 -0.83 7.88 -2.58
N ALA A 6 -0.38 7.01 -3.48
CA ALA A 6 -0.22 5.58 -3.22
C ALA A 6 1.26 5.19 -3.21
N PHE A 7 1.66 4.42 -2.23
CA PHE A 7 2.99 3.84 -2.07
C PHE A 7 2.89 2.33 -2.32
N ILE A 8 3.72 1.82 -3.22
CA ILE A 8 3.72 0.40 -3.61
C ILE A 8 4.78 -0.32 -2.80
N HIS A 9 4.37 -1.30 -2.02
CA HIS A 9 5.24 -2.16 -1.25
C HIS A 9 5.22 -3.58 -1.82
N ARG A 10 6.38 -4.21 -1.94
CA ARG A 10 6.51 -5.57 -2.48
C ARG A 10 6.76 -6.62 -1.41
N PHE A 11 7.23 -6.19 -0.25
CA PHE A 11 7.60 -7.09 0.84
C PHE A 11 6.86 -6.74 2.12
N GLY A 12 6.49 -7.78 2.85
CA GLY A 12 6.05 -7.66 4.23
C GLY A 12 7.22 -7.42 5.19
N SER A 13 6.91 -7.23 6.47
CA SER A 13 7.91 -6.94 7.50
C SER A 13 8.94 -8.07 7.73
N SER A 14 8.65 -9.28 7.26
CA SER A 14 9.55 -10.44 7.29
C SER A 14 10.32 -10.64 5.98
N LEU A 15 10.34 -9.65 5.11
CA LEU A 15 10.94 -9.71 3.78
C LEU A 15 10.36 -10.84 2.90
N ASN A 16 9.18 -11.32 3.23
CA ASN A 16 8.39 -12.21 2.38
C ASN A 16 7.75 -11.39 1.25
N GLU A 17 7.59 -12.00 0.10
CA GLU A 17 6.85 -11.39 -0.99
C GLU A 17 5.40 -11.16 -0.57
N HIS A 18 5.02 -9.89 -0.55
CA HIS A 18 3.70 -9.44 -0.14
C HIS A 18 3.43 -8.07 -0.76
N VAL A 19 2.81 -8.09 -1.93
CA VAL A 19 2.47 -6.84 -2.63
C VAL A 19 1.28 -6.19 -1.94
N HIS A 20 1.49 -4.97 -1.44
CA HIS A 20 0.44 -4.17 -0.84
C HIS A 20 0.65 -2.68 -1.11
N PHE A 21 -0.40 -1.90 -0.89
CA PHE A 21 -0.42 -0.47 -1.15
C PHE A 21 -0.76 0.27 0.13
N HIS A 22 0.00 1.30 0.44
CA HIS A 22 -0.43 2.31 1.39
C HIS A 22 -0.96 3.50 0.60
N CYS A 23 -2.23 3.83 0.78
CA CYS A 23 -2.88 4.94 0.10
C CYS A 23 -3.24 6.01 1.12
N CYS A 24 -2.68 7.20 0.97
CA CYS A 24 -3.12 8.37 1.72
C CYS A 24 -4.06 9.17 0.81
N VAL A 25 -5.31 9.31 1.22
CA VAL A 25 -6.37 9.93 0.43
C VAL A 25 -6.95 11.08 1.23
N ILE A 26 -7.18 12.22 0.58
CA ILE A 26 -7.90 13.33 1.19
C ILE A 26 -9.34 12.89 1.39
N ASP A 27 -9.85 13.08 2.61
CA ASP A 27 -11.21 12.72 3.00
C ASP A 27 -12.20 13.80 2.60
N GLY A 28 -12.31 14.03 1.29
CA GLY A 28 -13.19 15.03 0.71
C GLY A 28 -12.76 15.48 -0.68
N VAL A 29 -13.40 16.52 -1.15
CA VAL A 29 -13.14 17.12 -2.46
C VAL A 29 -12.97 18.64 -2.35
N PHE A 30 -12.12 19.17 -3.21
CA PHE A 30 -11.98 20.61 -3.37
C PHE A 30 -12.80 21.09 -4.59
N GLU A 31 -13.61 22.10 -4.37
CA GLU A 31 -14.37 22.79 -5.41
C GLU A 31 -13.80 24.20 -5.62
N SER A 32 -13.58 24.56 -6.88
CA SER A 32 -13.19 25.94 -7.23
C SER A 32 -14.44 26.79 -7.38
N THR A 33 -14.51 27.91 -6.69
CA THR A 33 -15.65 28.87 -6.77
C THR A 33 -15.47 29.90 -7.87
N ALA A 34 -14.49 29.72 -8.77
CA ALA A 34 -14.20 30.63 -9.86
C ALA A 34 -15.06 30.36 -11.11
N ASP A 35 -16.38 30.43 -10.99
CA ASP A 35 -17.30 30.42 -12.14
C ASP A 35 -18.47 31.41 -11.93
N THR A 36 -18.12 32.69 -11.81
CA THR A 36 -19.07 33.73 -12.17
C THR A 36 -18.36 34.70 -13.09
N ASP A 37 -18.86 34.81 -14.32
CA ASP A 37 -18.32 35.62 -15.44
C ASP A 37 -18.14 37.11 -15.14
N ASN A 38 -18.28 37.57 -13.89
CA ASN A 38 -18.23 38.97 -13.50
C ASN A 38 -17.51 39.28 -12.19
N ALA A 39 -16.71 38.32 -11.61
CA ALA A 39 -15.94 38.63 -10.41
C ALA A 39 -14.58 39.24 -10.77
N PRO A 40 -14.08 40.23 -9.98
CA PRO A 40 -12.73 40.73 -10.13
C PRO A 40 -11.75 39.57 -9.99
N LYS A 41 -10.63 39.61 -10.72
CA LYS A 41 -9.55 38.58 -10.72
C LYS A 41 -8.85 38.48 -9.34
N GLU A 42 -9.60 38.17 -8.32
CA GLU A 42 -9.05 37.64 -7.07
C GLU A 42 -8.69 36.17 -7.26
N ALA A 43 -7.67 35.72 -6.55
CA ALA A 43 -7.23 34.33 -6.62
C ALA A 43 -8.45 33.40 -6.45
N PRO A 44 -8.60 32.33 -7.26
CA PRO A 44 -9.76 31.47 -7.18
C PRO A 44 -9.88 30.92 -5.75
N SER A 45 -11.01 31.20 -5.10
CA SER A 45 -11.29 30.63 -3.80
C SER A 45 -11.61 29.15 -3.96
N VAL A 46 -11.11 28.34 -3.05
CA VAL A 46 -11.29 26.89 -3.08
C VAL A 46 -12.01 26.49 -1.80
N SER A 47 -13.16 25.86 -1.94
CA SER A 47 -13.93 25.30 -0.82
C SER A 47 -13.64 23.80 -0.68
N PHE A 48 -13.47 23.36 0.57
CA PHE A 48 -13.31 21.95 0.88
C PHE A 48 -14.64 21.37 1.35
N HIS A 49 -15.06 20.29 0.71
CA HIS A 49 -16.24 19.51 1.09
C HIS A 49 -15.76 18.17 1.63
N ALA A 50 -15.93 17.97 2.94
CA ALA A 50 -15.59 16.70 3.59
C ALA A 50 -16.45 15.55 3.01
N ALA A 51 -15.85 14.38 2.87
CA ALA A 51 -16.59 13.18 2.51
C ALA A 51 -17.56 12.80 3.62
N LEU A 52 -18.61 12.09 3.24
CA LEU A 52 -19.45 11.39 4.20
C LEU A 52 -18.63 10.29 4.88
N GLU A 53 -18.98 9.99 6.14
CA GLU A 53 -18.33 8.93 6.89
C GLU A 53 -18.40 7.61 6.11
N LEU A 54 -17.22 7.00 5.88
CA LEU A 54 -17.11 5.72 5.19
C LEU A 54 -17.35 4.59 6.19
N ASP A 55 -18.39 3.84 5.99
CA ASP A 55 -18.74 2.67 6.81
C ASP A 55 -18.04 1.38 6.32
N ALA A 56 -18.22 0.30 7.06
CA ALA A 56 -17.67 -1.00 6.70
C ALA A 56 -18.21 -1.52 5.35
N ALA A 57 -19.43 -1.17 4.97
CA ALA A 57 -20.02 -1.58 3.70
C ALA A 57 -19.33 -0.88 2.51
N ALA A 58 -18.98 0.39 2.66
CA ALA A 58 -18.22 1.13 1.65
C ALA A 58 -16.83 0.52 1.43
N PHE A 59 -16.12 0.13 2.50
CA PHE A 59 -14.83 -0.55 2.38
C PHE A 59 -14.96 -1.93 1.74
N ALA A 60 -16.00 -2.71 2.08
CA ALA A 60 -16.26 -4.00 1.45
C ALA A 60 -16.55 -3.86 -0.06
N ASP A 61 -17.31 -2.83 -0.47
CA ASP A 61 -17.56 -2.54 -1.89
C ASP A 61 -16.25 -2.18 -2.62
N VAL A 62 -15.42 -1.32 -2.05
CA VAL A 62 -14.10 -0.98 -2.62
C VAL A 62 -13.24 -2.23 -2.77
N GLN A 63 -13.17 -3.09 -1.75
CA GLN A 63 -12.42 -4.34 -1.78
C GLN A 63 -12.91 -5.26 -2.90
N ALA A 64 -14.22 -5.47 -3.02
CA ALA A 64 -14.80 -6.29 -4.07
C ALA A 64 -14.50 -5.75 -5.48
N ARG A 65 -14.59 -4.44 -5.66
CA ARG A 65 -14.23 -3.77 -6.93
C ARG A 65 -12.74 -3.92 -7.27
N VAL A 66 -11.86 -3.72 -6.28
CA VAL A 66 -10.40 -3.90 -6.48
C VAL A 66 -10.12 -5.32 -6.93
N ARG A 67 -10.62 -6.32 -6.21
CA ARG A 67 -10.48 -7.74 -6.54
C ARG A 67 -10.95 -8.03 -7.97
N THR A 68 -12.15 -7.60 -8.30
CA THR A 68 -12.73 -7.82 -9.65
C THR A 68 -11.86 -7.19 -10.74
N ARG A 69 -11.39 -5.96 -10.54
CA ARG A 69 -10.56 -5.25 -11.54
C ARG A 69 -9.17 -5.88 -11.69
N VAL A 70 -8.55 -6.33 -10.60
CA VAL A 70 -7.25 -7.00 -10.64
C VAL A 70 -7.34 -8.31 -11.40
N LEU A 71 -8.28 -9.19 -11.04
CA LEU A 71 -8.47 -10.48 -11.71
C LEU A 71 -8.84 -10.31 -13.19
N SER A 72 -9.74 -9.38 -13.50
CA SER A 72 -10.08 -9.07 -14.89
C SER A 72 -8.88 -8.52 -15.69
N THR A 73 -7.97 -7.79 -15.03
CA THR A 73 -6.76 -7.30 -15.67
C THR A 73 -5.77 -8.44 -15.91
N PHE A 74 -5.66 -9.39 -14.99
CA PHE A 74 -4.79 -10.56 -15.15
C PHE A 74 -5.26 -11.44 -16.32
N VAL A 75 -6.56 -11.72 -16.40
CA VAL A 75 -7.14 -12.44 -17.55
C VAL A 75 -6.88 -11.70 -18.87
N ARG A 76 -7.13 -10.38 -18.92
CA ARG A 76 -6.92 -9.61 -20.15
C ARG A 76 -5.45 -9.53 -20.58
N ARG A 77 -4.52 -9.76 -19.67
CA ARG A 77 -3.07 -9.77 -19.93
C ARG A 77 -2.51 -11.18 -20.07
N ASP A 78 -3.36 -12.19 -20.15
CA ASP A 78 -2.98 -13.61 -20.28
C ASP A 78 -2.04 -14.08 -19.15
N LEU A 79 -2.21 -13.52 -17.93
CA LEU A 79 -1.44 -13.92 -16.75
C LEU A 79 -2.10 -15.08 -15.99
N ILE A 80 -3.42 -15.20 -16.10
CA ILE A 80 -4.24 -16.30 -15.58
C ILE A 80 -5.38 -16.53 -16.58
N ASP A 81 -5.94 -17.72 -16.60
CA ASP A 81 -7.12 -18.01 -17.41
C ASP A 81 -8.43 -17.56 -16.73
N LYS A 82 -9.57 -17.73 -17.43
CA LYS A 82 -10.87 -17.32 -16.93
C LYS A 82 -11.38 -18.21 -15.81
N ASP A 83 -11.03 -19.49 -15.84
CA ASP A 83 -11.48 -20.47 -14.86
C ASP A 83 -10.72 -20.28 -13.57
N ASP A 84 -9.39 -20.07 -13.62
CA ASP A 84 -8.59 -19.65 -12.47
C ASP A 84 -9.11 -18.37 -11.84
N ALA A 85 -9.45 -17.37 -12.64
CA ALA A 85 -10.01 -16.12 -12.14
C ALA A 85 -11.38 -16.32 -11.48
N ALA A 86 -12.20 -17.25 -11.98
CA ALA A 86 -13.49 -17.59 -11.39
C ALA A 86 -13.31 -18.32 -10.06
N GLU A 87 -12.38 -19.28 -10.00
CA GLU A 87 -12.01 -19.98 -8.77
C GLU A 87 -11.50 -19.01 -7.70
N MET A 88 -10.55 -18.14 -8.07
CA MET A 88 -10.02 -17.12 -7.17
C MET A 88 -11.10 -16.17 -6.64
N ARG A 89 -12.16 -15.88 -7.40
CA ARG A 89 -13.29 -15.09 -6.91
C ARG A 89 -14.11 -15.84 -5.85
N ALA A 90 -14.15 -17.16 -5.91
CA ALA A 90 -14.88 -18.01 -4.97
C ALA A 90 -14.10 -18.34 -3.69
N TRP A 91 -12.79 -18.03 -3.62
CA TRP A 91 -11.96 -18.31 -2.46
C TRP A 91 -12.51 -17.63 -1.21
N ALA A 92 -12.50 -18.37 -0.10
CA ALA A 92 -12.84 -17.83 1.22
C ALA A 92 -11.91 -16.67 1.61
N HIS A 93 -12.32 -15.90 2.61
CA HIS A 93 -11.56 -14.77 3.14
C HIS A 93 -11.15 -13.75 2.06
N ASP A 94 -12.09 -13.43 1.18
CA ASP A 94 -11.94 -12.47 0.09
C ASP A 94 -10.77 -12.76 -0.87
N GLY A 95 -10.32 -14.01 -0.93
CA GLY A 95 -9.24 -14.46 -1.80
C GLY A 95 -7.90 -13.75 -1.54
N GLY A 96 -7.66 -13.34 -0.29
CA GLY A 96 -6.45 -12.62 0.11
C GLY A 96 -6.45 -11.14 -0.24
N PHE A 97 -7.55 -10.59 -0.75
CA PHE A 97 -7.72 -9.14 -0.93
C PHE A 97 -8.29 -8.54 0.37
N SER A 98 -7.67 -7.50 0.87
CA SER A 98 -8.16 -6.76 2.03
C SER A 98 -7.91 -5.26 1.88
N VAL A 99 -8.86 -4.47 2.37
CA VAL A 99 -8.74 -3.01 2.45
C VAL A 99 -8.96 -2.61 3.90
N ASP A 100 -7.99 -1.90 4.47
CA ASP A 100 -8.08 -1.33 5.81
C ASP A 100 -8.10 0.20 5.69
N GLY A 101 -9.15 0.81 6.19
CA GLY A 101 -9.34 2.26 6.22
C GLY A 101 -9.49 2.79 7.65
N SER A 102 -9.02 2.06 8.65
CA SER A 102 -9.15 2.43 10.07
C SER A 102 -8.29 3.63 10.48
N VAL A 103 -7.26 3.98 9.70
CA VAL A 103 -6.37 5.09 10.03
C VAL A 103 -6.90 6.38 9.43
N ARG A 104 -7.27 7.32 10.30
CA ARG A 104 -7.66 8.69 9.96
C ARG A 104 -6.78 9.69 10.70
N ILE A 105 -6.31 10.71 10.00
CA ILE A 105 -5.51 11.80 10.55
C ILE A 105 -6.28 13.10 10.32
N GLU A 106 -6.55 13.83 11.38
CA GLU A 106 -7.22 15.11 11.28
C GLU A 106 -6.35 16.15 10.56
N GLY A 107 -6.97 17.02 9.77
CA GLY A 107 -6.27 17.99 8.92
C GLY A 107 -5.33 18.94 9.70
N ALA A 108 -5.64 19.23 10.95
CA ALA A 108 -4.81 20.05 11.84
C ALA A 108 -3.61 19.26 12.43
N ASP A 109 -3.65 17.92 12.45
CA ASP A 109 -2.56 17.09 12.99
C ASP A 109 -1.44 16.89 11.96
N ARG A 110 -0.65 17.94 11.76
CA ARG A 110 0.49 17.93 10.81
C ARG A 110 1.57 16.92 11.22
N ILE A 111 1.76 16.72 12.50
CA ILE A 111 2.76 15.77 13.05
C ILE A 111 2.29 14.33 12.78
N GLY A 112 1.03 14.04 13.01
CA GLY A 112 0.43 12.74 12.69
C GLY A 112 0.50 12.43 11.19
N LEU A 113 0.20 13.41 10.34
CA LEU A 113 0.30 13.27 8.88
C LEU A 113 1.76 13.00 8.45
N GLU A 114 2.72 13.74 8.95
CA GLU A 114 4.14 13.52 8.65
C GLU A 114 4.58 12.11 9.06
N ARG A 115 4.19 11.67 10.27
CA ARG A 115 4.49 10.32 10.76
C ARG A 115 3.89 9.24 9.87
N LEU A 116 2.64 9.42 9.42
CA LEU A 116 1.96 8.51 8.50
C LEU A 116 2.70 8.44 7.17
N LEU A 117 3.03 9.57 6.57
CA LEU A 117 3.75 9.62 5.29
C LEU A 117 5.14 8.99 5.38
N ARG A 118 5.88 9.27 6.46
CA ARG A 118 7.18 8.61 6.73
C ARG A 118 7.03 7.09 6.86
N TYR A 119 5.97 6.63 7.53
CA TYR A 119 5.67 5.20 7.62
C TYR A 119 5.38 4.59 6.23
N CYS A 120 4.57 5.24 5.41
CA CYS A 120 4.23 4.78 4.06
C CYS A 120 5.44 4.82 3.10
N ALA A 121 6.33 5.79 3.25
CA ALA A 121 7.49 5.97 2.37
C ALA A 121 8.71 5.13 2.77
N ARG A 122 8.72 4.55 3.98
CA ARG A 122 9.90 3.84 4.49
C ARG A 122 10.30 2.68 3.58
N PRO A 123 11.61 2.39 3.46
CA PRO A 123 12.09 1.21 2.75
C PRO A 123 11.69 -0.07 3.51
N PRO A 124 11.52 -1.20 2.82
CA PRO A 124 11.20 -2.49 3.45
C PRO A 124 12.35 -3.05 4.28
N PHE A 125 13.58 -2.59 4.02
CA PHE A 125 14.77 -2.95 4.77
C PHE A 125 15.16 -1.82 5.70
N ALA A 126 15.51 -2.16 6.93
CA ALA A 126 16.18 -1.26 7.86
C ALA A 126 17.55 -1.85 8.19
N LEU A 127 18.60 -1.07 7.98
CA LEU A 127 19.98 -1.54 8.10
C LEU A 127 20.31 -1.99 9.52
N GLU A 128 19.68 -1.37 10.51
CA GLU A 128 19.78 -1.70 11.94
C GLU A 128 19.28 -3.12 12.29
N HIS A 129 18.46 -3.71 11.41
CA HIS A 129 17.95 -5.07 11.58
C HIS A 129 18.77 -6.13 10.84
N LEU A 130 19.76 -5.70 10.05
CA LEU A 130 20.61 -6.59 9.27
C LEU A 130 21.97 -6.74 9.95
N HIS A 131 22.35 -7.97 10.27
CA HIS A 131 23.60 -8.31 10.93
C HIS A 131 24.34 -9.37 10.15
N GLN A 132 25.65 -9.23 10.00
CA GLN A 132 26.47 -10.29 9.45
C GLN A 132 26.68 -11.36 10.55
N ARG A 133 26.35 -12.61 10.24
CA ARG A 133 26.60 -13.75 11.12
C ARG A 133 27.95 -14.38 10.85
N ASP A 134 28.26 -14.61 9.58
CA ASP A 134 29.51 -15.17 9.07
C ASP A 134 29.78 -14.67 7.64
N ALA A 135 30.77 -15.23 6.94
CA ALA A 135 31.11 -14.81 5.59
C ALA A 135 30.01 -15.10 4.56
N GLU A 136 29.17 -16.10 4.82
CA GLU A 136 28.14 -16.58 3.88
C GLU A 136 26.72 -16.27 4.31
N HIS A 137 26.53 -15.79 5.56
CA HIS A 137 25.18 -15.58 6.09
C HIS A 137 24.99 -14.22 6.74
N LEU A 138 23.86 -13.64 6.41
CA LEU A 138 23.29 -12.44 7.00
C LEU A 138 22.03 -12.79 7.78
N VAL A 139 21.79 -12.12 8.89
CA VAL A 139 20.59 -12.28 9.70
C VAL A 139 19.80 -11.00 9.69
N TYR A 140 18.59 -11.04 9.16
CA TYR A 140 17.64 -9.95 9.26
C TYR A 140 16.66 -10.21 10.38
N ARG A 141 16.68 -9.38 11.42
CA ARG A 141 15.79 -9.49 12.57
C ARG A 141 14.46 -8.81 12.26
N ASN A 142 13.36 -9.56 12.40
CA ASN A 142 12.05 -9.00 12.18
C ASN A 142 11.70 -7.98 13.29
N PRO A 143 11.42 -6.71 12.95
CA PRO A 143 11.07 -5.68 13.94
C PRO A 143 9.75 -5.95 14.66
N LYS A 144 8.90 -6.80 14.09
CA LYS A 144 7.61 -7.21 14.67
C LYS A 144 7.50 -8.73 14.71
N PRO A 145 8.19 -9.42 15.63
CA PRO A 145 8.02 -10.86 15.77
C PRO A 145 6.57 -11.13 16.21
N VAL A 146 5.92 -12.08 15.55
CA VAL A 146 4.61 -12.53 15.99
C VAL A 146 4.79 -13.36 17.27
N ARG A 147 4.17 -12.94 18.34
CA ARG A 147 4.06 -13.73 19.57
C ARG A 147 3.08 -14.88 19.32
N GLY A 148 3.57 -16.11 19.32
CA GLY A 148 2.74 -17.31 19.24
C GLY A 148 3.44 -18.47 18.53
N THR A 149 3.13 -19.69 18.93
CA THR A 149 3.65 -20.95 18.40
C THR A 149 2.74 -21.59 17.36
N ALA A 150 1.81 -20.83 16.77
CA ALA A 150 0.90 -21.35 15.76
C ALA A 150 1.62 -21.62 14.42
N PRO A 151 1.25 -22.68 13.68
CA PRO A 151 1.76 -22.90 12.32
C PRO A 151 1.55 -21.68 11.45
N GLY A 152 2.60 -21.18 10.78
CA GLY A 152 2.55 -19.96 9.97
C GLY A 152 3.02 -18.70 10.68
N THR A 153 3.48 -18.76 11.92
CA THR A 153 4.09 -17.62 12.62
C THR A 153 5.33 -17.13 11.89
N ARG A 154 5.44 -15.81 11.75
CA ARG A 154 6.59 -15.17 11.12
C ARG A 154 7.84 -15.43 11.95
N PRO A 155 8.95 -15.90 11.34
CA PRO A 155 10.19 -16.14 12.09
C PRO A 155 10.69 -14.82 12.71
N ALA A 156 11.23 -14.90 13.91
CA ALA A 156 11.83 -13.74 14.59
C ALA A 156 13.06 -13.21 13.85
N ALA A 157 13.72 -14.06 13.07
CA ALA A 157 14.85 -13.69 12.22
C ALA A 157 14.82 -14.51 10.93
N LEU A 158 15.31 -13.91 9.87
CA LEU A 158 15.51 -14.51 8.55
C LEU A 158 17.01 -14.61 8.30
N VAL A 159 17.50 -15.82 8.02
CA VAL A 159 18.88 -16.03 7.60
C VAL A 159 18.93 -16.01 6.09
N LEU A 160 19.81 -15.20 5.52
CA LEU A 160 19.96 -14.99 4.08
C LEU A 160 21.43 -15.12 3.70
N THR A 161 21.69 -15.66 2.54
CA THR A 161 22.97 -15.49 1.88
C THR A 161 23.07 -14.07 1.31
N PRO A 162 24.28 -13.54 1.03
CA PRO A 162 24.45 -12.26 0.37
C PRO A 162 23.70 -12.18 -0.98
N LEU A 163 23.67 -13.28 -1.75
CA LEU A 163 22.98 -13.33 -3.01
C LEU A 163 21.45 -13.23 -2.87
N GLU A 164 20.88 -13.93 -1.89
CA GLU A 164 19.45 -13.83 -1.59
C GLU A 164 19.06 -12.41 -1.16
N LEU A 165 19.90 -11.75 -0.36
CA LEU A 165 19.67 -10.35 0.00
C LEU A 165 19.71 -9.44 -1.23
N ILE A 166 20.72 -9.58 -2.09
CA ILE A 166 20.86 -8.79 -3.32
C ILE A 166 19.65 -9.03 -4.25
N THR A 167 19.20 -10.28 -4.38
CA THR A 167 18.00 -10.62 -5.17
C THR A 167 16.75 -9.90 -4.65
N LYS A 168 16.57 -9.87 -3.32
CA LYS A 168 15.45 -9.13 -2.70
C LYS A 168 15.56 -7.62 -2.92
N ILE A 169 16.77 -7.06 -2.81
CA ILE A 169 17.02 -5.62 -3.09
C ILE A 169 16.75 -5.33 -4.57
N ALA A 170 17.22 -6.16 -5.48
CA ALA A 170 16.99 -6.01 -6.91
C ALA A 170 15.50 -6.03 -7.27
N ALA A 171 14.70 -6.85 -6.58
CA ALA A 171 13.24 -6.89 -6.77
C ALA A 171 12.54 -5.58 -6.35
N LEU A 172 13.19 -4.70 -5.57
CA LEU A 172 12.66 -3.38 -5.22
C LEU A 172 12.88 -2.34 -6.32
N VAL A 173 13.79 -2.58 -7.25
CA VAL A 173 14.06 -1.67 -8.36
C VAL A 173 12.84 -1.68 -9.29
N PRO A 174 12.15 -0.55 -9.48
CA PRO A 174 11.01 -0.51 -10.38
C PRO A 174 11.47 -0.67 -11.82
N PRO A 175 10.64 -1.23 -12.70
CA PRO A 175 10.89 -1.19 -14.14
C PRO A 175 11.11 0.25 -14.62
N PRO A 176 11.82 0.45 -15.74
CA PRO A 176 11.99 1.78 -16.33
C PRO A 176 10.65 2.50 -16.48
N ARG A 177 10.60 3.79 -16.16
CA ARG A 177 9.41 4.65 -16.19
C ARG A 177 8.29 4.27 -15.21
N ALA A 178 8.54 3.35 -14.27
CA ALA A 178 7.63 3.06 -13.17
C ALA A 178 8.13 3.70 -11.88
N HIS A 179 7.22 4.30 -11.10
CA HIS A 179 7.53 4.92 -9.82
C HIS A 179 6.96 4.07 -8.67
N ARG A 180 7.67 4.08 -7.54
CA ARG A 180 7.22 3.38 -6.31
C ARG A 180 6.05 4.08 -5.63
N HIS A 181 5.79 5.32 -5.97
CA HIS A 181 4.64 6.09 -5.50
C HIS A 181 3.96 6.76 -6.68
N ARG A 182 2.65 6.97 -6.55
CA ARG A 182 1.81 7.62 -7.56
C ARG A 182 0.92 8.65 -6.91
N TYR A 183 0.77 9.78 -7.59
CA TYR A 183 -0.17 10.86 -7.23
C TYR A 183 -1.41 10.80 -8.13
N TYR A 184 -2.58 11.14 -7.55
CA TYR A 184 -3.88 11.12 -8.24
C TYR A 184 -4.63 12.43 -8.03
#